data_0bbb77ef268f44469358d747a9432f49
#
_entry.id   0bbb77ef268f44469358d747a9432f49
#
_cell.length_a   1.000
_cell.length_b   1.000
_cell.length_c   1.000
_cell.angle_alpha   90.00
_cell.angle_beta   90.00
_cell.angle_gamma   90.00
#
_symmetry.space_group_name_H-M   'P 1'
#
loop_
_entity.id
_entity.type
_entity.pdbx_description
1 polymer ?
#
loop_
_entity_poly.entity_id
_entity_poly.type
_entity_poly.pdbx_seq_one_letter_code
_entity_poly.pdbx_strand_id
1 'polypeptide(L)'
;MEDGWKKDLAWVLIAVIVVFIFQFGLKVALHTDSPLVIVVSGSMEPVFYRGDVVLLKGISEENINDVHINDVIVYKRPGYEYPIIHRVREISEVNLGGKTEKCFLTWGDNNWAPDPEYPTPYGMVPCVPAYAVEDKALLVLPKIGLIPLEIRENLGLG
;
A
#
# COMPACT_ATOMS: atom_id res chain seq x y z
N MET A 1 -46.72 15.79 1.18
CA MET A 1 -45.65 15.36 0.23
C MET A 1 -44.29 16.04 0.50
N GLU A 2 -44.19 16.96 1.46
CA GLU A 2 -42.91 17.70 1.70
C GLU A 2 -41.86 16.98 2.57
N ASP A 3 -42.18 15.89 3.27
CA ASP A 3 -41.27 15.25 4.20
C ASP A 3 -40.45 14.07 3.59
N GLY A 4 -40.79 13.64 2.37
CA GLY A 4 -40.12 12.52 1.73
C GLY A 4 -38.62 12.80 1.45
N TRP A 5 -38.33 13.90 0.77
CA TRP A 5 -36.98 14.26 0.40
C TRP A 5 -36.05 14.55 1.60
N LYS A 6 -36.60 15.07 2.70
CA LYS A 6 -35.86 15.31 3.94
C LYS A 6 -35.41 13.99 4.58
N LYS A 7 -36.27 12.97 4.55
CA LYS A 7 -35.93 11.62 5.02
C LYS A 7 -34.88 10.99 4.13
N ASP A 8 -35.02 11.10 2.80
CA ASP A 8 -34.03 10.57 1.86
C ASP A 8 -32.67 11.27 2.03
N LEU A 9 -32.67 12.60 2.18
CA LEU A 9 -31.47 13.36 2.49
C LEU A 9 -30.82 12.92 3.82
N ALA A 10 -31.64 12.71 4.85
CA ALA A 10 -31.12 12.22 6.14
C ALA A 10 -30.45 10.84 6.03
N TRP A 11 -31.04 9.91 5.27
CA TRP A 11 -30.44 8.60 5.03
C TRP A 11 -29.13 8.69 4.25
N VAL A 12 -29.04 9.56 3.25
CA VAL A 12 -27.80 9.82 2.51
C VAL A 12 -26.72 10.37 3.43
N LEU A 13 -27.05 11.35 4.28
CA LEU A 13 -26.11 11.92 5.23
C LEU A 13 -25.63 10.88 6.25
N ILE A 14 -26.54 10.05 6.77
CA ILE A 14 -26.18 8.95 7.68
C ILE A 14 -25.22 7.98 6.98
N ALA A 15 -25.51 7.57 5.74
CA ALA A 15 -24.65 6.67 4.99
C ALA A 15 -23.24 7.26 4.79
N VAL A 16 -23.15 8.54 4.43
CA VAL A 16 -21.88 9.25 4.30
C VAL A 16 -21.11 9.26 5.62
N ILE A 17 -21.77 9.61 6.72
CA ILE A 17 -21.14 9.63 8.06
C ILE A 17 -20.64 8.24 8.44
N VAL A 18 -21.42 7.19 8.21
CA VAL A 18 -21.02 5.80 8.50
C VAL A 18 -19.76 5.42 7.71
N VAL A 19 -19.70 5.75 6.42
CA VAL A 19 -18.53 5.50 5.59
C VAL A 19 -17.29 6.25 6.12
N PHE A 20 -17.44 7.52 6.51
CA PHE A 20 -16.35 8.28 7.10
C PHE A 20 -15.85 7.69 8.42
N ILE A 21 -16.77 7.33 9.32
CA ILE A 21 -16.41 6.69 10.60
C ILE A 21 -15.70 5.37 10.36
N PHE A 22 -16.18 4.56 9.41
CA PHE A 22 -15.53 3.29 9.05
C PHE A 22 -14.13 3.50 8.50
N GLN A 23 -13.94 4.39 7.55
CA GLN A 23 -12.63 4.70 6.97
C GLN A 23 -11.65 5.26 8.01
N PHE A 24 -12.12 6.19 8.84
CA PHE A 24 -11.31 6.74 9.92
C PHE A 24 -10.93 5.66 10.94
N GLY A 25 -11.89 4.81 11.31
CA GLY A 25 -11.65 3.67 12.19
C GLY A 25 -10.59 2.71 11.65
N LEU A 26 -10.63 2.40 10.34
CA LEU A 26 -9.60 1.58 9.69
C LEU A 26 -8.22 2.24 9.74
N LYS A 27 -8.12 3.53 9.45
CA LYS A 27 -6.85 4.27 9.51
C LYS A 27 -6.22 4.20 10.89
N VAL A 28 -7.02 4.44 11.92
CA VAL A 28 -6.56 4.40 13.31
C VAL A 28 -6.19 2.98 13.74
N ALA A 29 -7.03 1.99 13.44
CA ALA A 29 -6.79 0.60 13.84
C ALA A 29 -5.58 -0.04 13.14
N LEU A 30 -5.35 0.33 11.88
CA LEU A 30 -4.26 -0.21 11.06
C LEU A 30 -3.01 0.69 11.04
N HIS A 31 -3.06 1.85 11.70
CA HIS A 31 -1.95 2.80 11.79
C HIS A 31 -1.39 3.22 10.42
N THR A 32 -2.26 3.40 9.43
CA THR A 32 -1.88 3.76 8.06
C THR A 32 -2.81 4.84 7.49
N ASP A 33 -2.26 5.70 6.65
CA ASP A 33 -3.05 6.70 5.93
C ASP A 33 -3.87 6.10 4.78
N SER A 34 -3.43 4.95 4.26
CA SER A 34 -4.04 4.26 3.12
C SER A 34 -4.35 2.79 3.43
N PRO A 35 -5.38 2.50 4.27
CA PRO A 35 -5.67 1.14 4.70
C PRO A 35 -6.09 0.20 3.57
N LEU A 36 -6.58 0.75 2.45
CA LEU A 36 -7.00 -0.01 1.27
C LEU A 36 -6.35 0.59 0.03
N VAL A 37 -5.63 -0.23 -0.73
CA VAL A 37 -5.03 0.18 -2.01
C VAL A 37 -5.47 -0.77 -3.13
N ILE A 38 -5.59 -0.22 -4.34
CA ILE A 38 -5.93 -0.98 -5.54
C ILE A 38 -4.64 -1.35 -6.27
N VAL A 39 -4.48 -2.63 -6.61
CA VAL A 39 -3.36 -3.12 -7.42
C VAL A 39 -3.55 -2.66 -8.86
N VAL A 40 -2.58 -1.92 -9.40
CA VAL A 40 -2.63 -1.33 -10.74
C VAL A 40 -1.70 -2.02 -11.75
N SER A 41 -0.84 -2.93 -11.30
CA SER A 41 0.15 -3.64 -12.13
C SER A 41 0.08 -5.15 -11.94
N GLY A 42 0.74 -5.91 -12.84
CA GLY A 42 0.83 -7.37 -12.76
C GLY A 42 2.12 -7.89 -12.13
N SER A 43 2.94 -7.05 -11.49
CA SER A 43 4.24 -7.46 -10.92
C SER A 43 4.15 -8.50 -9.82
N MET A 44 2.99 -8.63 -9.18
CA MET A 44 2.73 -9.58 -8.09
C MET A 44 1.85 -10.76 -8.49
N GLU A 45 1.57 -10.95 -9.79
CA GLU A 45 0.85 -12.14 -10.26
C GLU A 45 1.66 -13.43 -10.01
N PRO A 46 0.99 -14.54 -9.71
CA PRO A 46 -0.47 -14.77 -9.59
C PRO A 46 -1.05 -14.46 -8.20
N VAL A 47 -0.29 -13.88 -7.27
CA VAL A 47 -0.73 -13.63 -5.88
C VAL A 47 -1.69 -12.45 -5.82
N PHE A 48 -1.36 -11.35 -6.51
CA PHE A 48 -2.21 -10.19 -6.67
C PHE A 48 -2.41 -9.91 -8.14
N TYR A 49 -3.65 -9.66 -8.53
CA TYR A 49 -3.99 -9.25 -9.89
C TYR A 49 -4.38 -7.78 -9.94
N ARG A 50 -4.23 -7.18 -11.10
CA ARG A 50 -4.76 -5.85 -11.34
C ARG A 50 -6.26 -5.79 -11.01
N GLY A 51 -6.66 -4.77 -10.21
CA GLY A 51 -8.02 -4.60 -9.71
C GLY A 51 -8.31 -5.30 -8.39
N ASP A 52 -7.35 -6.03 -7.82
CA ASP A 52 -7.46 -6.48 -6.44
C ASP A 52 -7.33 -5.29 -5.48
N VAL A 53 -8.01 -5.37 -4.33
CA VAL A 53 -7.84 -4.42 -3.23
C VAL A 53 -7.05 -5.10 -2.13
N VAL A 54 -5.99 -4.45 -1.67
CA VAL A 54 -5.14 -4.97 -0.60
C VAL A 54 -5.40 -4.16 0.67
N LEU A 55 -5.68 -4.87 1.76
CA LEU A 55 -5.75 -4.30 3.10
C LEU A 55 -4.34 -4.19 3.65
N LEU A 56 -3.96 -2.99 4.10
CA LEU A 56 -2.62 -2.66 4.58
C LEU A 56 -2.61 -2.35 6.07
N LYS A 57 -1.50 -2.66 6.72
CA LYS A 57 -1.15 -2.22 8.08
C LYS A 57 0.10 -1.37 8.03
N GLY A 58 0.05 -0.20 8.65
CA GLY A 58 1.17 0.73 8.72
C GLY A 58 2.40 0.13 9.41
N ILE A 59 3.55 0.42 8.85
CA ILE A 59 4.85 0.08 9.40
C ILE A 59 5.55 1.37 9.83
N SER A 60 6.10 1.36 11.03
CA SER A 60 6.86 2.44 11.64
C SER A 60 8.18 1.91 12.21
N GLU A 61 9.04 2.78 12.69
CA GLU A 61 10.29 2.35 13.37
C GLU A 61 10.02 1.41 14.55
N GLU A 62 8.89 1.56 15.24
CA GLU A 62 8.52 0.74 16.41
C GLU A 62 8.18 -0.69 16.04
N ASN A 63 7.53 -0.90 14.87
CA ASN A 63 7.05 -2.20 14.43
C ASN A 63 7.73 -2.75 13.17
N ILE A 64 8.83 -2.12 12.71
CA ILE A 64 9.60 -2.59 11.56
C ILE A 64 10.13 -4.02 11.73
N ASN A 65 10.25 -4.47 12.97
CA ASN A 65 10.66 -5.82 13.32
C ASN A 65 9.56 -6.87 13.03
N ASP A 66 8.32 -6.45 12.83
CA ASP A 66 7.19 -7.30 12.44
C ASP A 66 7.21 -7.64 10.94
N VAL A 67 8.14 -7.05 10.19
CA VAL A 67 8.35 -7.40 8.78
C VAL A 67 9.30 -8.58 8.68
N HIS A 68 8.83 -9.66 8.03
CA HIS A 68 9.55 -10.92 7.86
C HIS A 68 9.77 -11.25 6.39
N ILE A 69 10.66 -12.21 6.14
CA ILE A 69 10.82 -12.79 4.79
C ILE A 69 9.48 -13.41 4.36
N ASN A 70 9.13 -13.23 3.10
CA ASN A 70 7.86 -13.56 2.44
C ASN A 70 6.69 -12.61 2.71
N ASP A 71 6.80 -11.64 3.61
CA ASP A 71 5.81 -10.58 3.70
C ASP A 71 5.80 -9.73 2.43
N VAL A 72 4.64 -9.18 2.10
CA VAL A 72 4.50 -8.19 1.03
C VAL A 72 4.44 -6.82 1.67
N ILE A 73 5.35 -5.94 1.29
CA ILE A 73 5.45 -4.58 1.79
C ILE A 73 5.13 -3.55 0.73
N VAL A 74 4.66 -2.41 1.17
CA VAL A 74 4.48 -1.21 0.36
C VAL A 74 5.55 -0.21 0.75
N TYR A 75 6.26 0.30 -0.24
CA TYR A 75 7.32 1.26 0.00
C TYR A 75 7.33 2.37 -1.06
N LYS A 76 7.75 3.56 -0.66
CA LYS A 76 7.98 4.67 -1.59
C LYS A 76 9.39 4.61 -2.16
N ARG A 77 9.52 4.94 -3.43
CA ARG A 77 10.79 5.07 -4.12
C ARG A 77 10.91 6.45 -4.78
N PRO A 78 12.00 7.20 -4.54
CA PRO A 78 12.23 8.47 -5.22
C PRO A 78 12.19 8.31 -6.75
N GLY A 79 11.46 9.22 -7.42
CA GLY A 79 11.27 9.18 -8.87
C GLY A 79 10.11 8.32 -9.35
N TYR A 80 9.39 7.64 -8.46
CA TYR A 80 8.18 6.90 -8.78
C TYR A 80 6.95 7.67 -8.26
N GLU A 81 5.92 7.76 -9.09
CA GLU A 81 4.68 8.46 -8.75
C GLU A 81 3.85 7.68 -7.72
N TYR A 82 3.83 6.35 -7.86
CA TYR A 82 3.06 5.46 -6.99
C TYR A 82 3.98 4.61 -6.11
N PRO A 83 3.54 4.27 -4.89
CA PRO A 83 4.22 3.29 -4.06
C PRO A 83 4.34 1.93 -4.76
N ILE A 84 5.40 1.21 -4.45
CA ILE A 84 5.66 -0.13 -4.97
C ILE A 84 5.18 -1.15 -3.93
N ILE A 85 4.50 -2.20 -4.39
CA ILE A 85 4.05 -3.31 -3.56
C ILE A 85 4.74 -4.59 -4.02
N HIS A 86 5.73 -5.07 -3.25
CA HIS A 86 6.54 -6.24 -3.58
C HIS A 86 6.85 -7.10 -2.35
N ARG A 87 7.29 -8.33 -2.60
CA ARG A 87 7.59 -9.32 -1.56
C ARG A 87 9.02 -9.20 -1.05
N VAL A 88 9.17 -9.25 0.28
CA VAL A 88 10.48 -9.35 0.95
C VAL A 88 11.09 -10.73 0.70
N ARG A 89 12.25 -10.76 0.10
CA ARG A 89 13.00 -12.00 -0.19
C ARG A 89 14.16 -12.20 0.76
N GLU A 90 14.78 -11.11 1.20
CA GLU A 90 15.90 -11.12 2.13
C GLU A 90 15.85 -9.90 3.05
N ILE A 91 16.35 -10.06 4.27
CA ILE A 91 16.49 -8.98 5.25
C ILE A 91 17.97 -8.89 5.60
N SER A 92 18.53 -7.70 5.44
CA SER A 92 19.91 -7.38 5.76
C SER A 92 19.98 -6.08 6.56
N GLU A 93 21.17 -5.61 6.83
CA GLU A 93 21.44 -4.31 7.44
C GLU A 93 22.30 -3.46 6.52
N VAL A 94 22.02 -2.17 6.51
CA VAL A 94 22.79 -1.18 5.73
C VAL A 94 23.20 -0.02 6.64
N ASN A 95 24.41 0.50 6.44
CA ASN A 95 24.88 1.69 7.13
C ASN A 95 24.53 2.94 6.32
N LEU A 96 23.73 3.80 6.90
CA LEU A 96 23.28 5.05 6.31
C LEU A 96 23.78 6.23 7.16
N GLY A 97 24.90 6.82 6.75
CA GLY A 97 25.48 7.97 7.44
C GLY A 97 25.89 7.70 8.89
N GLY A 98 26.31 6.47 9.21
CA GLY A 98 26.72 6.06 10.56
C GLY A 98 25.62 5.40 11.39
N LYS A 99 24.37 5.38 10.92
CA LYS A 99 23.26 4.63 11.54
C LYS A 99 23.06 3.32 10.78
N THR A 100 23.06 2.19 11.49
CA THR A 100 22.71 0.89 10.92
C THR A 100 21.21 0.71 10.96
N GLU A 101 20.62 0.39 9.79
CA GLU A 101 19.18 0.19 9.64
C GLU A 101 18.91 -1.13 8.91
N LYS A 102 17.72 -1.73 9.18
CA LYS A 102 17.24 -2.86 8.40
C LYS A 102 17.02 -2.46 6.95
N CYS A 103 17.27 -3.39 6.07
CA CYS A 103 17.12 -3.23 4.63
C CYS A 103 16.50 -4.49 4.04
N PHE A 104 15.51 -4.30 3.17
CA PHE A 104 14.67 -5.36 2.62
C PHE A 104 14.95 -5.51 1.13
N LEU A 105 15.52 -6.64 0.73
CA LEU A 105 15.59 -6.99 -0.68
C LEU A 105 14.21 -7.44 -1.14
N THR A 106 13.62 -6.69 -2.05
CA THR A 106 12.26 -6.90 -2.53
C THR A 106 12.23 -7.36 -3.98
N TRP A 107 11.15 -8.06 -4.33
CA TRP A 107 10.97 -8.64 -5.64
C TRP A 107 9.49 -8.89 -5.91
N GLY A 108 8.98 -8.43 -7.06
CA GLY A 108 7.63 -8.77 -7.51
C GLY A 108 7.54 -10.24 -7.89
N ASP A 109 6.49 -10.94 -7.48
CA ASP A 109 6.34 -12.39 -7.70
C ASP A 109 6.36 -12.77 -9.19
N ASN A 110 5.96 -11.84 -10.07
CA ASN A 110 5.98 -11.99 -11.53
C ASN A 110 7.21 -11.35 -12.21
N ASN A 111 8.13 -10.79 -11.45
CA ASN A 111 9.32 -10.18 -12.02
C ASN A 111 10.42 -11.22 -12.16
N TRP A 112 11.32 -11.04 -13.14
CA TRP A 112 12.45 -11.93 -13.39
C TRP A 112 13.72 -11.54 -12.61
N ALA A 113 13.72 -10.35 -11.99
CA ALA A 113 14.86 -9.81 -11.26
C ALA A 113 14.41 -9.07 -9.99
N PRO A 114 15.30 -8.94 -8.98
CA PRO A 114 15.07 -8.08 -7.82
C PRO A 114 14.80 -6.64 -8.19
N ASP A 115 14.20 -5.91 -7.28
CA ASP A 115 14.03 -4.47 -7.45
C ASP A 115 15.38 -3.78 -7.53
N PRO A 116 15.52 -2.73 -8.36
CA PRO A 116 16.78 -2.06 -8.54
C PRO A 116 17.24 -1.36 -7.26
N GLU A 117 18.56 -1.10 -7.16
CA GLU A 117 19.17 -0.38 -6.04
C GLU A 117 18.37 0.86 -5.63
N TYR A 118 18.19 1.03 -4.34
CA TYR A 118 17.39 2.13 -3.76
C TYR A 118 18.26 3.39 -3.56
N PRO A 119 17.83 4.56 -4.08
CA PRO A 119 18.56 5.82 -3.89
C PRO A 119 18.34 6.37 -2.47
N THR A 120 19.43 6.62 -1.78
CA THR A 120 19.44 7.26 -0.46
C THR A 120 20.26 8.55 -0.51
N PRO A 121 20.17 9.43 0.50
CA PRO A 121 21.05 10.60 0.62
C PRO A 121 22.54 10.26 0.72
N TYR A 122 22.86 9.02 1.05
CA TYR A 122 24.25 8.52 1.21
C TYR A 122 24.74 7.67 0.04
N GLY A 123 23.97 7.56 -1.03
CA GLY A 123 24.26 6.75 -2.22
C GLY A 123 23.23 5.66 -2.49
N MET A 124 23.53 4.82 -3.48
CA MET A 124 22.66 3.70 -3.84
C MET A 124 22.89 2.52 -2.88
N VAL A 125 21.81 1.87 -2.47
CA VAL A 125 21.86 0.64 -1.65
C VAL A 125 21.07 -0.48 -2.32
N PRO A 126 21.49 -1.75 -2.17
CA PRO A 126 20.94 -2.88 -2.92
C PRO A 126 19.55 -3.35 -2.44
N CYS A 127 18.95 -2.64 -1.51
CA CYS A 127 17.72 -3.05 -0.82
C CYS A 127 16.92 -1.82 -0.39
N VAL A 128 15.65 -2.00 -0.05
CA VAL A 128 14.74 -0.95 0.45
C VAL A 128 15.05 -0.70 1.93
N PRO A 129 15.53 0.51 2.30
CA PRO A 129 15.80 0.82 3.71
C PRO A 129 14.50 0.88 4.52
N ALA A 130 14.60 0.58 5.82
CA ALA A 130 13.45 0.52 6.73
C ALA A 130 12.59 1.79 6.70
N TYR A 131 13.19 2.96 6.63
CA TYR A 131 12.47 4.25 6.60
C TYR A 131 11.60 4.46 5.36
N ALA A 132 11.84 3.70 4.28
CA ALA A 132 11.07 3.80 3.05
C ALA A 132 9.84 2.89 3.03
N VAL A 133 9.75 1.94 3.97
CA VAL A 133 8.62 1.04 4.11
C VAL A 133 7.49 1.79 4.80
N GLU A 134 6.31 1.82 4.16
CA GLU A 134 5.13 2.48 4.70
C GLU A 134 4.15 1.50 5.31
N ASP A 135 3.92 0.39 4.62
CA ASP A 135 2.88 -0.57 4.99
C ASP A 135 3.28 -2.01 4.71
N LYS A 136 2.53 -2.94 5.31
CA LYS A 136 2.57 -4.38 5.07
C LYS A 136 1.19 -4.87 4.65
N ALA A 137 1.12 -5.71 3.63
CA ALA A 137 -0.12 -6.33 3.19
C ALA A 137 -0.62 -7.36 4.22
N LEU A 138 -1.91 -7.27 4.57
CA LEU A 138 -2.57 -8.21 5.48
C LEU A 138 -3.49 -9.17 4.73
N LEU A 139 -4.30 -8.65 3.80
CA LEU A 139 -5.35 -9.41 3.14
C LEU A 139 -5.58 -8.85 1.74
N VAL A 140 -5.95 -9.72 0.82
CA VAL A 140 -6.34 -9.37 -0.56
C VAL A 140 -7.82 -9.62 -0.76
N LEU A 141 -8.50 -8.64 -1.32
CA LEU A 141 -9.90 -8.70 -1.72
C LEU A 141 -9.95 -8.73 -3.26
N PRO A 142 -10.19 -9.90 -3.87
CA PRO A 142 -10.05 -10.05 -5.31
C PRO A 142 -11.03 -9.19 -6.10
N LYS A 143 -10.54 -8.48 -7.11
CA LYS A 143 -11.31 -7.76 -8.16
C LYS A 143 -12.30 -6.70 -7.71
N ILE A 144 -12.36 -6.35 -6.42
CA ILE A 144 -13.27 -5.30 -5.92
C ILE A 144 -12.88 -3.92 -6.47
N GLY A 145 -11.60 -3.72 -6.77
CA GLY A 145 -11.08 -2.47 -7.31
C GLY A 145 -11.23 -2.29 -8.83
N LEU A 146 -11.80 -3.23 -9.58
CA LEU A 146 -11.95 -3.10 -11.04
C LEU A 146 -12.89 -1.96 -11.42
N ILE A 147 -14.02 -1.83 -10.76
CA ILE A 147 -15.02 -0.79 -11.05
C ILE A 147 -14.42 0.63 -10.94
N PRO A 148 -13.79 1.01 -9.81
CA PRO A 148 -13.13 2.33 -9.73
C PRO A 148 -11.97 2.50 -10.70
N LEU A 149 -11.22 1.45 -11.07
CA LEU A 149 -10.17 1.54 -12.07
C LEU A 149 -10.73 1.84 -13.47
N GLU A 150 -11.76 1.11 -13.89
CA GLU A 150 -12.41 1.32 -15.20
C GLU A 150 -13.03 2.72 -15.31
N ILE A 151 -13.66 3.21 -14.24
CA ILE A 151 -14.21 4.57 -14.21
C ILE A 151 -13.09 5.60 -14.37
N ARG A 152 -11.99 5.44 -13.64
CA ARG A 152 -10.84 6.35 -13.68
C ARG A 152 -10.20 6.39 -15.08
N GLU A 153 -10.00 5.23 -15.71
CA GLU A 153 -9.44 5.12 -17.06
C GLU A 153 -10.37 5.76 -18.10
N ASN A 154 -11.67 5.50 -18.02
CA ASN A 154 -12.67 6.07 -18.94
C ASN A 154 -12.80 7.59 -18.81
N LEU A 155 -12.52 8.16 -17.65
CA LEU A 155 -12.50 9.60 -17.39
C LEU A 155 -11.15 10.26 -17.72
N GLY A 156 -10.14 9.51 -18.16
CA GLY A 156 -8.81 10.03 -18.47
C GLY A 156 -8.04 10.57 -17.26
N LEU A 157 -8.37 10.09 -16.05
CA LEU A 157 -7.76 10.49 -14.77
C LEU A 157 -6.57 9.56 -14.41
N GLY A 158 -5.83 9.13 -15.41
CA GLY A 158 -4.67 8.26 -15.27
C GLY A 158 -3.40 8.96 -14.84
#